data_006a976579af9ff93df490d155bd4f80
#
_entry.id   006a976579af9ff93df490d155bd4f80
#
_cell.length_a   1.000
_cell.length_b   1.000
_cell.length_c   1.000
_cell.angle_alpha   90.00
_cell.angle_beta   90.00
_cell.angle_gamma   90.00
#
_symmetry.space_group_name_H-M   'P 1'
#
loop_
_entity.id
_entity.type
_entity.pdbx_description
1 polymer ?
#
loop_
_entity_poly.entity_id
_entity_poly.type
_entity_poly.pdbx_seq_one_letter_code
_entity_poly.pdbx_strand_id
1 'polypeptide(L)'
;MSSVSDWLYTSASRALRYSDFAKSRTAPAEHQSPVPLYLNEHYLTSATMSSEKRIRSATINRDTNETKIQLSINLDGGALQPAEGEDANGERQHASQSSKSQQISVDTGIGFLDHMLHALAKHGGWSLHLRTRGDLHIDDHHTAEDTFIALGQAVKQALHTTTGLARFGYAYCPLDEALSRAVVDLSNRPFCVVDLGLKREKIGDLSCEMLPHCLMSFAQGSGITMHVDCIRGDNDHHRAESAFKALAVALRMACTPVVGREGEVPSTKGVLF
;
A
#
# COMPACT_ATOMS: atom_id res chain seq x y z
N MET A 1 12.01 -33.49 46.56
CA MET A 1 12.59 -32.73 47.69
C MET A 1 13.44 -31.63 47.11
N SER A 2 13.27 -30.42 47.61
CA SER A 2 13.94 -29.14 47.30
C SER A 2 13.61 -28.54 45.92
N SER A 3 13.14 -27.43 45.84
CA SER A 3 12.43 -26.32 46.47
C SER A 3 12.50 -25.14 45.50
N VAL A 4 11.32 -24.70 45.12
CA VAL A 4 11.07 -23.44 44.41
C VAL A 4 11.24 -22.34 45.42
N SER A 5 12.03 -21.31 45.16
CA SER A 5 11.76 -19.96 45.67
C SER A 5 12.82 -18.94 45.19
N ASP A 6 12.29 -17.74 44.93
CA ASP A 6 12.90 -16.43 45.00
C ASP A 6 13.64 -15.85 43.79
N TRP A 7 12.86 -15.12 42.97
CA TRP A 7 13.29 -13.80 42.49
C TRP A 7 12.09 -12.84 42.38
N LEU A 8 11.72 -12.30 43.53
CA LEU A 8 11.00 -11.02 43.63
C LEU A 8 12.00 -10.02 44.23
N TYR A 9 12.17 -8.90 43.62
CA TYR A 9 12.60 -7.59 44.16
C TYR A 9 13.20 -6.77 43.04
N THR A 10 12.94 -5.52 42.82
CA THR A 10 12.22 -4.42 43.45
C THR A 10 12.11 -3.28 42.46
N SER A 11 10.92 -2.74 42.35
CA SER A 11 10.69 -1.43 41.77
C SER A 11 11.12 -0.36 42.75
N ALA A 12 11.96 0.58 42.34
CA ALA A 12 12.18 1.82 43.07
C ALA A 12 12.11 3.00 42.09
N SER A 13 11.04 3.73 42.27
CA SER A 13 10.71 5.05 41.78
C SER A 13 11.87 6.04 41.88
N ARG A 14 12.19 6.75 40.81
CA ARG A 14 12.82 8.07 40.87
C ARG A 14 12.09 9.03 39.94
N ALA A 15 11.12 9.71 40.51
CA ALA A 15 10.58 10.94 39.95
C ALA A 15 11.61 12.04 40.13
N LEU A 16 12.20 12.54 39.06
CA LEU A 16 12.97 13.78 39.07
C LEU A 16 12.01 14.92 38.74
N ARG A 17 11.82 15.78 39.75
CA ARG A 17 11.07 17.04 39.62
C ARG A 17 11.92 18.03 38.84
N TYR A 18 11.33 18.55 37.78
CA TYR A 18 11.82 19.71 37.04
C TYR A 18 11.22 20.97 37.70
N SER A 19 11.94 21.58 38.60
CA SER A 19 11.72 22.97 39.05
C SER A 19 13.06 23.53 39.51
N ASP A 20 13.41 24.68 38.94
CA ASP A 20 14.46 25.61 39.32
C ASP A 20 15.53 25.84 38.23
N PHE A 21 15.14 26.64 37.26
CA PHE A 21 16.09 27.52 36.56
C PHE A 21 15.35 28.72 35.95
N ALA A 22 14.98 29.65 36.82
CA ALA A 22 14.59 30.99 36.38
C ALA A 22 15.05 32.00 37.45
N LYS A 23 16.23 32.57 37.24
CA LYS A 23 16.53 33.93 37.76
C LYS A 23 17.77 34.53 37.11
N SER A 24 17.52 35.75 36.62
CA SER A 24 18.46 36.85 36.42
C SER A 24 19.41 36.82 35.23
N ARG A 25 19.07 37.69 34.26
CA ARG A 25 20.00 38.74 33.81
C ARG A 25 19.23 39.77 33.01
N THR A 26 19.02 40.92 33.59
CA THR A 26 18.64 42.18 32.92
C THR A 26 19.87 42.74 32.20
N ALA A 27 19.73 43.04 30.93
CA ALA A 27 20.66 43.85 30.14
C ALA A 27 19.93 45.08 29.57
N PRO A 28 20.61 46.20 29.39
CA PRO A 28 19.96 47.51 29.20
C PRO A 28 19.51 47.74 27.78
N ALA A 29 18.48 48.59 27.64
CA ALA A 29 17.89 49.04 26.43
C ALA A 29 18.87 49.90 25.60
N GLU A 30 19.23 49.48 24.41
CA GLU A 30 19.85 50.36 23.40
C GLU A 30 18.79 50.88 22.43
N HIS A 31 18.76 52.21 22.32
CA HIS A 31 17.98 52.97 21.32
C HIS A 31 18.43 52.59 19.92
N GLN A 32 17.56 51.97 19.15
CA GLN A 32 17.73 51.86 17.70
C GLN A 32 16.73 52.74 16.96
N SER A 33 17.24 53.62 16.16
CA SER A 33 16.53 54.50 15.24
C SER A 33 15.79 53.72 14.18
N PRO A 34 14.65 54.22 13.64
CA PRO A 34 13.89 53.50 12.62
C PRO A 34 14.59 53.51 11.28
N VAL A 35 14.84 52.32 10.76
CA VAL A 35 15.34 52.12 9.38
C VAL A 35 14.14 52.29 8.43
N PRO A 36 14.24 53.05 7.32
CA PRO A 36 13.11 53.20 6.40
C PRO A 36 12.85 51.92 5.63
N LEU A 37 11.62 51.46 5.66
CA LEU A 37 11.09 50.37 4.83
C LEU A 37 11.05 50.83 3.36
N TYR A 38 12.06 50.44 2.60
CA TYR A 38 11.95 50.39 1.14
C TYR A 38 11.12 49.18 0.76
N LEU A 39 9.84 49.37 0.47
CA LEU A 39 8.98 48.41 -0.19
C LEU A 39 9.49 48.18 -1.62
N ASN A 40 10.18 47.10 -1.82
CA ASN A 40 10.62 46.68 -3.16
C ASN A 40 9.44 45.89 -3.78
N GLU A 41 8.64 46.57 -4.63
CA GLU A 41 7.47 46.00 -5.30
C GLU A 41 7.74 44.94 -6.36
N HIS A 42 8.95 44.38 -6.40
CA HIS A 42 9.36 43.40 -7.42
C HIS A 42 9.42 41.95 -6.94
N TYR A 43 8.92 41.59 -5.74
CA TYR A 43 8.94 40.21 -5.24
C TYR A 43 7.57 39.52 -5.14
N LEU A 44 6.53 40.02 -5.84
CA LEU A 44 5.19 39.43 -5.79
C LEU A 44 4.75 38.73 -7.10
N THR A 45 5.69 38.23 -7.92
CA THR A 45 5.31 37.45 -9.10
C THR A 45 6.12 36.17 -9.23
N SER A 46 6.13 35.32 -8.19
CA SER A 46 6.71 33.98 -8.36
C SER A 46 6.39 33.08 -7.16
N ALA A 47 5.15 32.74 -6.95
CA ALA A 47 4.80 31.58 -6.11
C ALA A 47 3.32 31.18 -6.22
N THR A 48 2.81 31.03 -7.42
CA THR A 48 1.60 30.23 -7.67
C THR A 48 1.83 29.32 -8.86
N MET A 49 2.89 28.55 -8.82
CA MET A 49 2.86 27.26 -9.48
C MET A 49 2.08 26.35 -8.53
N SER A 50 0.78 26.26 -8.74
CA SER A 50 0.01 25.12 -8.26
C SER A 50 0.75 23.90 -8.80
N SER A 51 1.40 23.13 -7.93
CA SER A 51 1.86 21.80 -8.29
C SER A 51 0.60 21.05 -8.68
N GLU A 52 0.34 20.91 -9.96
CA GLU A 52 -0.71 20.02 -10.44
C GLU A 52 -0.46 18.69 -9.75
N LYS A 53 -1.42 18.28 -8.91
CA LYS A 53 -1.32 17.02 -8.18
C LYS A 53 -1.22 15.92 -9.22
N ARG A 54 -0.01 15.38 -9.40
CA ARG A 54 0.24 14.35 -10.40
C ARG A 54 -0.64 13.15 -10.10
N ILE A 55 -1.48 12.76 -11.05
CA ILE A 55 -2.35 11.61 -10.94
C ILE A 55 -1.47 10.35 -11.01
N ARG A 56 -1.52 9.52 -9.97
CA ARG A 56 -0.77 8.25 -9.90
C ARG A 56 -1.61 7.13 -10.49
N SER A 57 -1.67 7.09 -11.81
CA SER A 57 -2.46 6.13 -12.57
C SER A 57 -1.65 5.41 -13.63
N ALA A 58 -2.09 4.21 -14.00
CA ALA A 58 -1.51 3.41 -15.06
C ALA A 58 -2.57 2.55 -15.73
N THR A 59 -2.33 2.21 -16.99
CA THR A 59 -3.11 1.22 -17.73
C THR A 59 -2.14 0.18 -18.31
N ILE A 60 -2.43 -1.10 -18.10
CA ILE A 60 -1.68 -2.25 -18.59
C ILE A 60 -2.60 -3.10 -19.46
N ASN A 61 -2.13 -3.40 -20.66
CA ASN A 61 -2.68 -4.44 -21.51
C ASN A 61 -1.61 -5.52 -21.67
N ARG A 62 -1.85 -6.72 -21.14
CA ARG A 62 -0.94 -7.85 -21.24
C ARG A 62 -1.64 -8.99 -21.96
N ASP A 63 -1.09 -9.40 -23.09
CA ASP A 63 -1.61 -10.46 -23.95
C ASP A 63 -0.54 -11.52 -24.12
N THR A 64 -0.81 -12.72 -23.64
CA THR A 64 0.03 -13.89 -23.80
C THR A 64 -0.77 -15.00 -24.47
N ASN A 65 -0.14 -16.15 -24.71
CA ASN A 65 -0.87 -17.32 -25.22
C ASN A 65 -1.84 -17.90 -24.18
N GLU A 66 -1.63 -17.64 -22.90
CA GLU A 66 -2.37 -18.23 -21.78
C GLU A 66 -3.40 -17.26 -21.19
N THR A 67 -3.09 -15.96 -21.18
CA THR A 67 -3.93 -14.95 -20.54
C THR A 67 -4.04 -13.68 -21.34
N LYS A 68 -5.19 -13.00 -21.21
CA LYS A 68 -5.45 -11.66 -21.74
C LYS A 68 -5.94 -10.77 -20.62
N ILE A 69 -5.16 -9.72 -20.31
CA ILE A 69 -5.38 -8.88 -19.13
C ILE A 69 -5.50 -7.43 -19.57
N GLN A 70 -6.57 -6.79 -19.12
CA GLN A 70 -6.79 -5.35 -19.24
C GLN A 70 -6.93 -4.80 -17.81
N LEU A 71 -6.07 -3.84 -17.46
CA LEU A 71 -6.02 -3.29 -16.13
C LEU A 71 -5.81 -1.77 -16.19
N SER A 72 -6.65 -1.02 -15.47
CA SER A 72 -6.46 0.40 -15.19
C SER A 72 -6.50 0.64 -13.69
N ILE A 73 -5.54 1.37 -13.15
CA ILE A 73 -5.43 1.68 -11.73
C ILE A 73 -5.22 3.17 -11.51
N ASN A 74 -5.82 3.70 -10.43
CA ASN A 74 -5.50 5.01 -9.87
C ASN A 74 -5.25 4.84 -8.36
N LEU A 75 -4.02 5.05 -7.92
CA LEU A 75 -3.59 4.85 -6.53
C LEU A 75 -4.15 5.93 -5.58
N ASP A 76 -4.65 7.04 -6.12
CA ASP A 76 -5.28 8.12 -5.36
C ASP A 76 -6.81 7.98 -5.28
N GLY A 77 -7.38 6.93 -5.89
CA GLY A 77 -8.82 6.76 -6.02
C GLY A 77 -9.44 7.73 -7.05
N GLY A 78 -10.75 7.96 -6.96
CA GLY A 78 -11.48 8.81 -7.89
C GLY A 78 -11.77 8.14 -9.24
N ALA A 79 -11.88 8.94 -10.30
CA ALA A 79 -12.18 8.43 -11.63
C ALA A 79 -11.00 7.65 -12.22
N LEU A 80 -11.32 6.58 -12.96
CA LEU A 80 -10.38 5.90 -13.84
C LEU A 80 -10.39 6.55 -15.22
N GLN A 81 -9.25 6.51 -15.91
CA GLN A 81 -9.23 6.79 -17.33
C GLN A 81 -9.94 5.64 -18.07
N PRO A 82 -10.85 5.91 -19.01
CA PRO A 82 -11.50 4.86 -19.79
C PRO A 82 -10.43 4.00 -20.49
N ALA A 83 -10.53 2.68 -20.36
CA ALA A 83 -9.74 1.78 -21.18
C ALA A 83 -10.30 1.86 -22.62
N GLU A 84 -9.43 2.01 -23.62
CA GLU A 84 -9.85 1.94 -25.03
C GLU A 84 -10.46 0.56 -25.28
N GLY A 85 -11.75 0.49 -25.64
CA GLY A 85 -12.44 -0.73 -26.03
C GLY A 85 -13.40 -1.34 -25.01
N GLU A 86 -13.94 -0.56 -24.07
CA GLU A 86 -15.06 -1.01 -23.24
C GLU A 86 -16.31 -1.25 -24.10
N ASP A 87 -16.54 -2.53 -24.43
CA ASP A 87 -17.84 -2.97 -24.93
C ASP A 87 -18.85 -2.88 -23.77
N ALA A 88 -19.84 -2.01 -23.93
CA ALA A 88 -20.93 -1.76 -22.97
C ALA A 88 -21.91 -2.96 -22.84
N ASN A 89 -21.48 -4.17 -23.14
CA ASN A 89 -22.30 -5.37 -22.99
C ASN A 89 -22.19 -5.89 -21.56
N GLY A 90 -23.30 -5.71 -20.82
CA GLY A 90 -23.51 -6.02 -19.43
C GLY A 90 -23.33 -7.48 -19.01
N GLU A 91 -22.14 -8.04 -19.15
CA GLU A 91 -21.77 -9.27 -18.49
C GLU A 91 -21.52 -9.01 -17.00
N ARG A 92 -21.99 -9.93 -16.18
CA ARG A 92 -21.96 -9.83 -14.72
C ARG A 92 -20.54 -9.58 -14.21
N GLN A 93 -20.28 -8.38 -13.72
CA GLN A 93 -19.06 -8.08 -12.99
C GLN A 93 -19.13 -8.76 -11.62
N HIS A 94 -18.24 -9.68 -11.34
CA HIS A 94 -18.25 -10.47 -10.11
C HIS A 94 -18.01 -9.60 -8.84
N ALA A 95 -17.18 -8.57 -8.93
CA ALA A 95 -16.93 -7.65 -7.84
C ALA A 95 -16.87 -6.21 -8.36
N SER A 96 -17.95 -5.46 -8.19
CA SER A 96 -17.99 -4.06 -8.61
C SER A 96 -18.53 -3.14 -7.53
N GLN A 97 -17.87 -1.99 -7.39
CA GLN A 97 -18.30 -0.91 -6.51
C GLN A 97 -17.96 0.45 -7.13
N SER A 98 -18.91 1.35 -7.17
CA SER A 98 -18.70 2.73 -7.59
C SER A 98 -19.11 3.70 -6.49
N SER A 99 -18.23 4.64 -6.16
CA SER A 99 -18.46 5.74 -5.25
C SER A 99 -17.73 6.98 -5.74
N LYS A 100 -17.96 8.14 -5.11
CA LYS A 100 -17.23 9.36 -5.46
C LYS A 100 -15.71 9.24 -5.26
N SER A 101 -15.27 8.39 -4.32
CA SER A 101 -13.86 8.23 -3.94
C SER A 101 -13.19 7.04 -4.59
N GLN A 102 -13.93 6.06 -5.10
CA GLN A 102 -13.37 4.84 -5.69
C GLN A 102 -14.30 4.24 -6.72
N GLN A 103 -13.70 3.72 -7.79
CA GLN A 103 -14.34 2.89 -8.79
C GLN A 103 -13.58 1.55 -8.83
N ILE A 104 -14.25 0.46 -8.46
CA ILE A 104 -13.63 -0.87 -8.42
C ILE A 104 -14.49 -1.80 -9.26
N SER A 105 -13.86 -2.48 -10.22
CA SER A 105 -14.47 -3.50 -11.06
C SER A 105 -13.43 -4.57 -11.34
N VAL A 106 -13.67 -5.80 -10.89
CA VAL A 106 -12.74 -6.92 -11.03
C VAL A 106 -13.49 -8.13 -11.58
N ASP A 107 -12.90 -8.75 -12.60
CA ASP A 107 -13.43 -9.94 -13.26
C ASP A 107 -12.27 -10.79 -13.80
N THR A 108 -11.84 -11.79 -13.02
CA THR A 108 -10.81 -12.77 -13.41
C THR A 108 -11.41 -14.11 -13.84
N GLY A 109 -12.70 -14.32 -13.58
CA GLY A 109 -13.34 -15.62 -13.73
C GLY A 109 -13.16 -16.53 -12.51
N ILE A 110 -12.42 -16.10 -11.47
CA ILE A 110 -12.17 -16.83 -10.22
C ILE A 110 -12.76 -16.00 -9.07
N GLY A 111 -13.96 -16.36 -8.59
CA GLY A 111 -14.74 -15.51 -7.68
C GLY A 111 -14.01 -15.12 -6.39
N PHE A 112 -13.24 -16.04 -5.78
CA PHE A 112 -12.48 -15.71 -4.57
C PHE A 112 -11.29 -14.78 -4.86
N LEU A 113 -10.66 -14.90 -6.01
CA LEU A 113 -9.59 -13.99 -6.45
C LEU A 113 -10.14 -12.58 -6.67
N ASP A 114 -11.32 -12.47 -7.33
CA ASP A 114 -12.02 -11.20 -7.52
C ASP A 114 -12.32 -10.51 -6.19
N HIS A 115 -12.76 -11.29 -5.20
CA HIS A 115 -13.03 -10.80 -3.85
C HIS A 115 -11.74 -10.29 -3.17
N MET A 116 -10.62 -10.99 -3.28
CA MET A 116 -9.33 -10.56 -2.72
C MET A 116 -8.80 -9.30 -3.38
N LEU A 117 -8.88 -9.19 -4.69
CA LEU A 117 -8.47 -8.00 -5.46
C LEU A 117 -9.37 -6.80 -5.15
N HIS A 118 -10.68 -7.03 -5.00
CA HIS A 118 -11.61 -6.00 -4.56
C HIS A 118 -11.26 -5.49 -3.13
N ALA A 119 -10.98 -6.39 -2.18
CA ALA A 119 -10.57 -6.04 -0.84
C ALA A 119 -9.24 -5.25 -0.84
N LEU A 120 -8.27 -5.68 -1.65
CA LEU A 120 -7.00 -4.99 -1.82
C LEU A 120 -7.19 -3.55 -2.33
N ALA A 121 -7.95 -3.37 -3.40
CA ALA A 121 -8.24 -2.06 -3.96
C ALA A 121 -9.04 -1.18 -2.97
N LYS A 122 -10.06 -1.75 -2.33
CA LYS A 122 -10.93 -1.05 -1.38
C LYS A 122 -10.15 -0.47 -0.20
N HIS A 123 -9.36 -1.30 0.47
CA HIS A 123 -8.60 -0.90 1.65
C HIS A 123 -7.30 -0.15 1.30
N GLY A 124 -6.76 -0.36 0.09
CA GLY A 124 -5.66 0.42 -0.47
C GLY A 124 -6.05 1.85 -0.85
N GLY A 125 -7.36 2.14 -0.98
CA GLY A 125 -7.86 3.43 -1.44
C GLY A 125 -7.77 3.61 -2.95
N TRP A 126 -7.57 2.53 -3.72
CA TRP A 126 -7.37 2.57 -5.16
C TRP A 126 -8.69 2.51 -5.92
N SER A 127 -8.75 3.17 -7.07
CA SER A 127 -9.68 2.79 -8.11
C SER A 127 -8.99 1.76 -9.02
N LEU A 128 -9.71 0.69 -9.35
CA LEU A 128 -9.19 -0.44 -10.10
C LEU A 128 -10.26 -0.97 -11.06
N HIS A 129 -9.94 -1.00 -12.35
CA HIS A 129 -10.63 -1.81 -13.33
C HIS A 129 -9.68 -2.91 -13.75
N LEU A 130 -10.10 -4.17 -13.62
CA LEU A 130 -9.29 -5.33 -13.95
C LEU A 130 -10.16 -6.40 -14.57
N ARG A 131 -9.79 -6.82 -15.77
CA ARG A 131 -10.39 -7.94 -16.48
C ARG A 131 -9.30 -8.89 -16.93
N THR A 132 -9.41 -10.15 -16.53
CA THR A 132 -8.52 -11.24 -16.97
C THR A 132 -9.36 -12.32 -17.66
N ARG A 133 -8.86 -12.83 -18.76
CA ARG A 133 -9.35 -14.03 -19.41
C ARG A 133 -8.17 -14.97 -19.61
N GLY A 134 -8.15 -16.06 -18.87
CA GLY A 134 -7.10 -17.07 -18.89
C GLY A 134 -7.64 -18.44 -19.23
N ASP A 135 -6.76 -19.41 -19.30
CA ASP A 135 -6.99 -20.80 -19.65
C ASP A 135 -7.48 -21.64 -18.45
N LEU A 136 -8.54 -21.18 -17.77
CA LEU A 136 -9.14 -21.82 -16.59
C LEU A 136 -9.55 -23.30 -16.80
N HIS A 137 -9.58 -23.77 -18.06
CA HIS A 137 -9.79 -25.18 -18.38
C HIS A 137 -8.58 -26.04 -18.04
N ILE A 138 -7.39 -25.44 -17.84
CA ILE A 138 -6.18 -26.10 -17.34
C ILE A 138 -6.24 -26.11 -15.80
N ASP A 139 -6.12 -24.94 -15.19
CA ASP A 139 -6.28 -24.70 -13.76
C ASP A 139 -6.37 -23.18 -13.48
N ASP A 140 -6.22 -22.77 -12.22
CA ASP A 140 -6.26 -21.38 -11.79
C ASP A 140 -4.88 -20.68 -11.81
N HIS A 141 -3.78 -21.42 -12.09
CA HIS A 141 -2.41 -20.93 -11.92
C HIS A 141 -2.10 -19.73 -12.83
N HIS A 142 -2.13 -19.92 -14.16
CA HIS A 142 -1.74 -18.88 -15.11
C HIS A 142 -2.60 -17.63 -14.97
N THR A 143 -3.90 -17.80 -14.77
CA THR A 143 -4.83 -16.69 -14.58
C THR A 143 -4.51 -15.87 -13.34
N ALA A 144 -4.26 -16.52 -12.21
CA ALA A 144 -3.98 -15.87 -10.95
C ALA A 144 -2.59 -15.21 -10.94
N GLU A 145 -1.54 -15.93 -11.37
CA GLU A 145 -0.18 -15.43 -11.45
C GLU A 145 -0.08 -14.18 -12.33
N ASP A 146 -0.51 -14.29 -13.58
CA ASP A 146 -0.40 -13.23 -14.57
C ASP A 146 -1.18 -11.98 -14.18
N THR A 147 -2.34 -12.15 -13.53
CA THR A 147 -3.12 -11.04 -12.98
C THR A 147 -2.31 -10.26 -11.95
N PHE A 148 -1.59 -10.95 -11.04
CA PHE A 148 -0.78 -10.28 -10.02
C PHE A 148 0.52 -9.70 -10.55
N ILE A 149 1.14 -10.30 -11.56
CA ILE A 149 2.25 -9.70 -12.31
C ILE A 149 1.80 -8.36 -12.93
N ALA A 150 0.67 -8.36 -13.66
CA ALA A 150 0.13 -7.18 -14.31
C ALA A 150 -0.24 -6.09 -13.28
N LEU A 151 -0.86 -6.46 -12.16
CA LEU A 151 -1.18 -5.53 -11.08
C LEU A 151 0.08 -4.92 -10.46
N GLY A 152 1.10 -5.72 -10.21
CA GLY A 152 2.40 -5.23 -9.73
C GLY A 152 3.04 -4.23 -10.69
N GLN A 153 3.06 -4.54 -11.98
CA GLN A 153 3.57 -3.65 -13.03
C GLN A 153 2.78 -2.34 -13.09
N ALA A 154 1.45 -2.40 -12.97
CA ALA A 154 0.60 -1.22 -12.95
C ALA A 154 0.87 -0.32 -11.74
N VAL A 155 1.05 -0.89 -10.54
CA VAL A 155 1.43 -0.15 -9.34
C VAL A 155 2.78 0.53 -9.53
N LYS A 156 3.78 -0.20 -10.05
CA LYS A 156 5.12 0.36 -10.34
C LYS A 156 5.04 1.53 -11.33
N GLN A 157 4.29 1.35 -12.40
CA GLN A 157 4.10 2.39 -13.42
C GLN A 157 3.37 3.62 -12.86
N ALA A 158 2.31 3.41 -12.07
CA ALA A 158 1.54 4.48 -11.46
C ALA A 158 2.36 5.30 -10.45
N LEU A 159 3.24 4.66 -9.68
CA LEU A 159 4.13 5.33 -8.74
C LEU A 159 5.18 6.19 -9.46
N HIS A 160 5.67 5.80 -10.63
CA HIS A 160 6.74 6.43 -11.39
C HIS A 160 8.04 6.60 -10.61
N THR A 161 7.99 7.24 -9.45
CA THR A 161 9.10 7.49 -8.55
C THR A 161 8.65 7.29 -7.12
N THR A 162 9.55 6.85 -6.28
CA THR A 162 9.36 6.73 -4.84
C THR A 162 9.86 7.97 -4.08
N THR A 163 10.29 9.00 -4.83
CA THR A 163 10.76 10.26 -4.27
C THR A 163 9.64 10.96 -3.50
N GLY A 164 9.94 11.42 -2.30
CA GLY A 164 8.97 12.11 -1.44
C GLY A 164 7.89 11.21 -0.84
N LEU A 165 7.96 9.89 -1.01
CA LEU A 165 7.02 8.94 -0.39
C LEU A 165 7.52 8.45 0.96
N ALA A 166 6.59 7.90 1.77
CA ALA A 166 6.92 7.29 3.06
C ALA A 166 7.84 6.07 2.90
N ARG A 167 7.80 5.38 1.76
CA ARG A 167 8.58 4.20 1.39
C ARG A 167 8.25 2.96 2.19
N PHE A 168 8.20 3.06 3.52
CA PHE A 168 7.85 1.95 4.40
C PHE A 168 6.39 2.05 4.83
N GLY A 169 5.70 0.91 4.81
CA GLY A 169 4.35 0.80 5.33
C GLY A 169 4.16 -0.49 6.08
N TYR A 170 3.30 -0.46 7.08
CA TYR A 170 2.94 -1.64 7.86
C TYR A 170 1.50 -1.54 8.36
N ALA A 171 0.86 -2.68 8.53
CA ALA A 171 -0.47 -2.74 9.10
C ALA A 171 -0.74 -4.08 9.77
N TYR A 172 -1.64 -4.03 10.75
CA TYR A 172 -2.33 -5.19 11.31
C TYR A 172 -3.81 -5.04 10.98
N CYS A 173 -4.41 -6.06 10.38
CA CYS A 173 -5.83 -6.05 10.09
C CYS A 173 -6.49 -7.32 10.60
N PRO A 174 -7.59 -7.18 11.37
CA PRO A 174 -8.40 -8.31 11.79
C PRO A 174 -9.49 -8.61 10.77
N LEU A 175 -9.97 -9.84 10.80
CA LEU A 175 -11.28 -10.26 10.31
C LEU A 175 -11.78 -11.33 11.26
N ASP A 176 -12.76 -10.99 12.07
CA ASP A 176 -13.29 -11.82 13.17
C ASP A 176 -12.14 -12.41 14.02
N GLU A 177 -11.96 -13.74 14.01
CA GLU A 177 -10.90 -14.43 14.77
C GLU A 177 -9.52 -14.36 14.13
N ALA A 178 -9.43 -13.97 12.83
CA ALA A 178 -8.17 -13.87 12.12
C ALA A 178 -7.51 -12.51 12.35
N LEU A 179 -6.19 -12.52 12.47
CA LEU A 179 -5.36 -11.33 12.56
C LEU A 179 -4.14 -11.52 11.68
N SER A 180 -3.94 -10.63 10.72
CA SER A 180 -2.77 -10.63 9.86
C SER A 180 -1.95 -9.36 9.99
N ARG A 181 -0.68 -9.47 9.64
CA ARG A 181 0.30 -8.38 9.56
C ARG A 181 0.87 -8.31 8.15
N ALA A 182 1.08 -7.09 7.65
CA ALA A 182 1.87 -6.85 6.45
C ALA A 182 2.88 -5.73 6.67
N VAL A 183 4.07 -5.87 6.08
CA VAL A 183 5.14 -4.85 6.07
C VAL A 183 5.68 -4.75 4.65
N VAL A 184 5.81 -3.53 4.12
CA VAL A 184 6.30 -3.29 2.77
C VAL A 184 7.41 -2.24 2.74
N ASP A 185 8.34 -2.40 1.80
CA ASP A 185 9.38 -1.44 1.43
C ASP A 185 9.34 -1.22 -0.09
N LEU A 186 9.11 0.02 -0.53
CA LEU A 186 9.18 0.41 -1.95
C LEU A 186 10.65 0.46 -2.41
N SER A 187 11.35 -0.66 -2.26
CA SER A 187 12.81 -0.77 -2.33
C SER A 187 13.36 -0.84 -3.75
N ASN A 188 12.53 -1.11 -4.75
CA ASN A 188 12.90 -1.56 -6.10
C ASN A 188 13.81 -2.81 -6.11
N ARG A 189 13.69 -3.63 -5.05
CA ARG A 189 14.32 -4.96 -4.90
C ARG A 189 13.21 -5.95 -4.55
N PRO A 190 12.70 -6.71 -5.54
CA PRO A 190 11.58 -7.62 -5.31
C PRO A 190 11.98 -8.75 -4.36
N PHE A 191 11.25 -8.86 -3.27
CA PHE A 191 11.35 -9.97 -2.34
C PHE A 191 10.02 -10.16 -1.61
N CYS A 192 9.62 -11.40 -1.39
CA CYS A 192 8.36 -11.70 -0.73
C CYS A 192 8.52 -12.86 0.25
N VAL A 193 8.04 -12.65 1.47
CA VAL A 193 7.85 -13.71 2.47
C VAL A 193 6.39 -13.74 2.85
N VAL A 194 5.74 -14.89 2.69
CA VAL A 194 4.31 -15.07 2.98
C VAL A 194 4.13 -16.30 3.84
N ASP A 195 3.48 -16.14 4.99
CA ASP A 195 2.99 -17.23 5.83
C ASP A 195 1.54 -16.97 6.21
N LEU A 196 0.63 -17.56 5.47
CA LEU A 196 -0.81 -17.46 5.75
C LEU A 196 -1.33 -18.64 6.58
N GLY A 197 -0.57 -19.72 6.69
CA GLY A 197 -0.93 -20.92 7.43
C GLY A 197 -2.27 -21.55 6.99
N LEU A 198 -2.56 -21.51 5.68
CA LEU A 198 -3.78 -22.05 5.09
C LEU A 198 -3.76 -23.58 5.19
N LYS A 199 -4.92 -24.17 5.42
CA LYS A 199 -5.09 -25.63 5.65
C LYS A 199 -5.92 -26.31 4.57
N ARG A 200 -6.82 -25.56 3.91
CA ARG A 200 -7.68 -26.07 2.86
C ARG A 200 -6.90 -26.19 1.55
N GLU A 201 -7.35 -27.05 0.67
CA GLU A 201 -6.85 -27.15 -0.67
C GLU A 201 -7.28 -25.95 -1.52
N LYS A 202 -8.56 -25.56 -1.40
CA LYS A 202 -9.16 -24.44 -2.13
C LYS A 202 -10.06 -23.57 -1.25
N ILE A 203 -10.22 -22.31 -1.64
CA ILE A 203 -11.27 -21.41 -1.18
C ILE A 203 -12.05 -20.96 -2.41
N GLY A 204 -13.33 -21.39 -2.50
CA GLY A 204 -14.05 -21.30 -3.78
C GLY A 204 -13.32 -22.09 -4.85
N ASP A 205 -13.10 -21.48 -6.00
CA ASP A 205 -12.38 -22.09 -7.14
C ASP A 205 -10.88 -21.77 -7.14
N LEU A 206 -10.38 -20.99 -6.16
CA LEU A 206 -8.97 -20.63 -6.04
C LEU A 206 -8.20 -21.63 -5.17
N SER A 207 -7.12 -22.19 -5.69
CA SER A 207 -6.20 -23.04 -4.94
C SER A 207 -5.48 -22.22 -3.85
N CYS A 208 -5.40 -22.74 -2.63
CA CYS A 208 -4.77 -22.03 -1.51
C CYS A 208 -3.28 -21.76 -1.74
N GLU A 209 -2.58 -22.62 -2.49
CA GLU A 209 -1.19 -22.40 -2.88
C GLU A 209 -1.00 -21.17 -3.78
N MET A 210 -2.05 -20.76 -4.52
CA MET A 210 -1.98 -19.58 -5.37
C MET A 210 -1.97 -18.26 -4.58
N LEU A 211 -2.49 -18.23 -3.36
CA LEU A 211 -2.50 -17.00 -2.57
C LEU A 211 -1.09 -16.48 -2.24
N PRO A 212 -0.15 -17.28 -1.67
CA PRO A 212 1.22 -16.83 -1.51
C PRO A 212 1.92 -16.61 -2.86
N HIS A 213 1.64 -17.43 -3.88
CA HIS A 213 2.23 -17.29 -5.22
C HIS A 213 1.83 -15.96 -5.88
N CYS A 214 0.56 -15.57 -5.82
CA CYS A 214 0.07 -14.27 -6.28
C CYS A 214 0.79 -13.10 -5.61
N LEU A 215 0.97 -13.16 -4.29
CA LEU A 215 1.69 -12.12 -3.55
C LEU A 215 3.16 -12.02 -3.96
N MET A 216 3.82 -13.15 -4.24
CA MET A 216 5.18 -13.19 -4.80
C MET A 216 5.23 -12.55 -6.19
N SER A 217 4.28 -12.89 -7.05
CA SER A 217 4.15 -12.34 -8.42
C SER A 217 3.89 -10.82 -8.41
N PHE A 218 3.08 -10.35 -7.46
CA PHE A 218 2.87 -8.92 -7.22
C PHE A 218 4.17 -8.21 -6.80
N ALA A 219 4.92 -8.79 -5.85
CA ALA A 219 6.19 -8.22 -5.40
C ALA A 219 7.21 -8.12 -6.53
N GLN A 220 7.29 -9.15 -7.39
CA GLN A 220 8.14 -9.16 -8.57
C GLN A 220 7.73 -8.06 -9.57
N GLY A 221 6.45 -8.00 -9.93
CA GLY A 221 5.92 -7.01 -10.87
C GLY A 221 6.09 -5.57 -10.39
N SER A 222 5.89 -5.32 -9.10
CA SER A 222 5.98 -3.99 -8.51
C SER A 222 7.41 -3.59 -8.09
N GLY A 223 8.31 -4.54 -7.95
CA GLY A 223 9.69 -4.28 -7.49
C GLY A 223 9.78 -3.98 -5.99
N ILE A 224 8.83 -4.44 -5.18
CA ILE A 224 8.81 -4.16 -3.74
C ILE A 224 9.32 -5.34 -2.91
N THR A 225 9.77 -5.04 -1.70
CA THR A 225 9.96 -6.06 -0.65
C THR A 225 8.72 -6.09 0.23
N MET A 226 8.18 -7.28 0.51
CA MET A 226 7.03 -7.41 1.38
C MET A 226 7.08 -8.67 2.25
N HIS A 227 6.53 -8.56 3.46
CA HIS A 227 6.30 -9.66 4.39
C HIS A 227 4.83 -9.65 4.78
N VAL A 228 4.17 -10.81 4.68
CA VAL A 228 2.74 -10.95 4.99
C VAL A 228 2.52 -12.20 5.81
N ASP A 229 2.06 -12.04 7.04
CA ASP A 229 1.84 -13.14 7.97
C ASP A 229 0.41 -13.13 8.50
N CYS A 230 -0.24 -14.30 8.55
CA CYS A 230 -1.42 -14.49 9.36
C CYS A 230 -1.01 -14.99 10.76
N ILE A 231 -1.09 -14.10 11.74
CA ILE A 231 -0.61 -14.36 13.12
C ILE A 231 -1.50 -15.38 13.83
N ARG A 232 -2.82 -15.33 13.55
CA ARG A 232 -3.82 -16.25 14.08
C ARG A 232 -5.06 -16.26 13.18
N GLY A 233 -5.87 -17.28 13.29
CA GLY A 233 -7.15 -17.46 12.59
C GLY A 233 -7.42 -18.96 12.39
N ASP A 234 -8.69 -19.32 12.29
CA ASP A 234 -9.13 -20.70 12.09
C ASP A 234 -9.75 -20.92 10.72
N ASN A 235 -10.45 -19.91 10.18
CA ASN A 235 -11.08 -19.96 8.88
C ASN A 235 -10.13 -19.44 7.80
N ASP A 236 -9.82 -20.23 6.79
CA ASP A 236 -8.85 -19.87 5.74
C ASP A 236 -9.30 -18.67 4.88
N HIS A 237 -10.60 -18.46 4.68
CA HIS A 237 -11.12 -17.25 4.05
C HIS A 237 -10.75 -16.02 4.90
N HIS A 238 -11.00 -16.07 6.22
CA HIS A 238 -10.65 -14.96 7.12
C HIS A 238 -9.14 -14.72 7.20
N ARG A 239 -8.34 -15.78 7.20
CA ARG A 239 -6.86 -15.70 7.15
C ARG A 239 -6.39 -14.98 5.89
N ALA A 240 -6.89 -15.38 4.72
CA ALA A 240 -6.56 -14.77 3.46
C ALA A 240 -7.03 -13.31 3.39
N GLU A 241 -8.31 -13.04 3.69
CA GLU A 241 -8.86 -11.69 3.57
C GLU A 241 -8.24 -10.71 4.57
N SER A 242 -7.97 -11.11 5.81
CA SER A 242 -7.27 -10.26 6.77
C SER A 242 -5.85 -9.91 6.30
N ALA A 243 -5.15 -10.83 5.63
CA ALA A 243 -3.83 -10.62 5.05
C ALA A 243 -3.88 -9.62 3.88
N PHE A 244 -4.84 -9.75 2.98
CA PHE A 244 -5.04 -8.79 1.88
C PHE A 244 -5.42 -7.40 2.39
N LYS A 245 -6.24 -7.30 3.43
CA LYS A 245 -6.54 -6.01 4.09
C LYS A 245 -5.29 -5.39 4.73
N ALA A 246 -4.47 -6.18 5.42
CA ALA A 246 -3.23 -5.70 6.02
C ALA A 246 -2.26 -5.19 4.94
N LEU A 247 -2.09 -5.96 3.85
CA LEU A 247 -1.27 -5.56 2.71
C LEU A 247 -1.76 -4.25 2.06
N ALA A 248 -3.07 -4.14 1.84
CA ALA A 248 -3.68 -2.95 1.26
C ALA A 248 -3.38 -1.68 2.07
N VAL A 249 -3.54 -1.75 3.39
CA VAL A 249 -3.27 -0.62 4.29
C VAL A 249 -1.77 -0.32 4.36
N ALA A 250 -0.91 -1.35 4.39
CA ALA A 250 0.54 -1.18 4.36
C ALA A 250 1.02 -0.50 3.07
N LEU A 251 0.51 -0.93 1.91
CA LEU A 251 0.79 -0.30 0.61
C LEU A 251 0.32 1.16 0.57
N ARG A 252 -0.89 1.45 1.04
CA ARG A 252 -1.40 2.81 1.14
C ARG A 252 -0.49 3.70 1.98
N MET A 253 -0.01 3.20 3.13
CA MET A 253 0.91 3.92 4.00
C MET A 253 2.26 4.16 3.29
N ALA A 254 2.86 3.12 2.69
CA ALA A 254 4.14 3.23 1.99
C ALA A 254 4.10 4.22 0.82
N CYS A 255 2.97 4.29 0.11
CA CYS A 255 2.74 5.16 -1.03
C CYS A 255 2.29 6.58 -0.65
N THR A 256 2.17 6.91 0.65
CA THR A 256 1.75 8.25 1.10
C THR A 256 2.86 9.27 0.86
N PRO A 257 2.58 10.40 0.20
CA PRO A 257 3.51 11.52 0.11
C PRO A 257 3.81 12.11 1.49
N VAL A 258 5.07 12.43 1.75
CA VAL A 258 5.51 13.04 3.02
C VAL A 258 5.74 14.53 2.80
N VAL A 259 4.91 15.36 3.42
CA VAL A 259 5.00 16.82 3.32
C VAL A 259 6.38 17.29 3.78
N GLY A 260 7.02 18.17 2.99
CA GLY A 260 8.35 18.72 3.26
C GLY A 260 9.50 17.82 2.82
N ARG A 261 9.21 16.69 2.13
CA ARG A 261 10.23 15.81 1.54
C ARG A 261 10.07 15.64 0.04
N GLU A 262 9.40 16.59 -0.60
CA GLU A 262 9.22 16.61 -2.04
C GLU A 262 10.60 16.61 -2.75
N GLY A 263 10.81 15.65 -3.63
CA GLY A 263 12.10 15.49 -4.34
C GLY A 263 13.20 14.75 -3.57
N GLU A 264 13.00 14.40 -2.30
CA GLU A 264 13.97 13.59 -1.54
C GLU A 264 13.83 12.10 -1.89
N VAL A 265 14.98 11.45 -2.12
CA VAL A 265 15.03 9.99 -2.23
C VAL A 265 15.09 9.41 -0.80
N PRO A 266 14.12 8.62 -0.35
CA PRO A 266 14.07 8.09 1.01
C PRO A 266 15.05 6.92 1.19
N SER A 267 16.34 7.13 0.92
CA SER A 267 17.39 6.12 0.97
C SER A 267 18.72 6.76 1.36
N THR A 268 19.44 6.13 2.29
CA THR A 268 20.81 6.51 2.67
C THR A 268 21.80 6.38 1.51
N LYS A 269 21.47 5.58 0.49
CA LYS A 269 22.26 5.45 -0.74
C LYS A 269 22.01 6.59 -1.74
N GLY A 270 20.99 7.44 -1.52
CA GLY A 270 20.53 8.45 -2.48
C GLY A 270 19.82 7.88 -3.72
N VAL A 271 19.62 6.56 -3.78
CA VAL A 271 18.97 5.84 -4.89
C VAL A 271 18.15 4.65 -4.34
N LEU A 272 17.18 4.19 -5.14
CA LEU A 272 16.38 2.99 -4.89
C LEU A 272 16.45 2.08 -6.14
N PHE A 273 17.32 1.08 -6.08
CA PHE A 273 17.45 -0.01 -7.07
C PHE A 273 18.17 -1.20 -6.47
#